data_1eaf543988647f07dbd3805504d2d9b0
#
_entry.id   1eaf543988647f07dbd3805504d2d9b0
#
_cell.length_a   1.000
_cell.length_b   1.000
_cell.length_c   1.000
_cell.angle_alpha   90.00
_cell.angle_beta   90.00
_cell.angle_gamma   90.00
#
_symmetry.space_group_name_H-M   'P 1'
#
loop_
_entity.id
_entity.type
_entity.pdbx_description
1 polymer ?
#
loop_
_entity_poly.entity_id
_entity_poly.type
_entity_poly.pdbx_seq_one_letter_code
_entity_poly.pdbx_strand_id
1 'polypeptide(L)'
;MTLLKQLCRAFVACVLAGAAAGALAAGPVASGSLYQSDVALTDQNGRVFHLADLRGEPVLVSMFYSSCQMVCPMIFETIRATLAKGGKPAHDGVRVLMVTVDPERDSVAALKKTANAHGADDRWQVARANASGTREVAALLGVQYRRLADGDFNHSSTILLLDAEGRINARTNTLGAVDPKLVDAMRKLVAAQR
;
A
#
# COMPACT_ATOMS: atom_id res chain seq x y z
N MET A 1 -25.31 -58.04 -22.62
CA MET A 1 -25.03 -57.31 -21.32
C MET A 1 -23.56 -56.89 -21.12
N THR A 2 -22.71 -56.97 -22.12
CA THR A 2 -21.25 -56.76 -21.99
C THR A 2 -20.78 -55.43 -22.63
N LEU A 3 -21.54 -54.82 -23.54
CA LEU A 3 -21.16 -53.58 -24.22
C LEU A 3 -21.44 -52.31 -23.40
N LEU A 4 -22.39 -52.34 -22.48
CA LEU A 4 -22.78 -51.17 -21.67
C LEU A 4 -21.85 -50.91 -20.48
N LYS A 5 -21.05 -51.92 -20.07
CA LYS A 5 -20.09 -51.80 -18.98
C LYS A 5 -18.73 -51.23 -19.38
N GLN A 6 -18.42 -51.23 -20.67
CA GLN A 6 -17.16 -50.65 -21.18
C GLN A 6 -17.24 -49.16 -21.46
N LEU A 7 -18.43 -48.63 -21.75
CA LEU A 7 -18.63 -47.18 -21.97
C LEU A 7 -18.61 -46.34 -20.69
N CYS A 8 -18.93 -46.92 -19.54
CA CYS A 8 -18.85 -46.20 -18.25
C CYS A 8 -17.43 -46.10 -17.66
N ARG A 9 -16.48 -46.92 -18.11
CA ARG A 9 -15.09 -46.86 -17.62
C ARG A 9 -14.21 -45.81 -18.31
N ALA A 10 -14.59 -45.37 -19.51
CA ALA A 10 -13.84 -44.34 -20.26
C ALA A 10 -14.19 -42.90 -19.85
N PHE A 11 -15.31 -42.67 -19.16
CA PHE A 11 -15.76 -41.33 -18.78
C PHE A 11 -15.29 -40.86 -17.41
N VAL A 12 -14.74 -41.74 -16.57
CA VAL A 12 -14.27 -41.42 -15.21
C VAL A 12 -12.77 -41.03 -15.19
N ALA A 13 -12.04 -41.32 -16.27
CA ALA A 13 -10.59 -41.04 -16.33
C ALA A 13 -10.22 -39.64 -16.85
N CYS A 14 -11.17 -38.83 -17.34
CA CYS A 14 -10.91 -37.51 -17.94
C CYS A 14 -11.24 -36.30 -17.05
N VAL A 15 -11.66 -36.46 -15.79
CA VAL A 15 -12.08 -35.32 -14.92
C VAL A 15 -11.04 -34.94 -13.85
N LEU A 16 -9.90 -35.61 -13.78
CA LEU A 16 -8.87 -35.35 -12.77
C LEU A 16 -7.62 -34.63 -13.30
N ALA A 17 -7.68 -34.04 -14.51
CA ALA A 17 -6.61 -33.19 -15.05
C ALA A 17 -7.06 -31.72 -15.07
N GLY A 18 -7.32 -31.17 -13.90
CA GLY A 18 -7.80 -29.80 -13.82
C GLY A 18 -7.33 -29.08 -12.56
N ALA A 19 -6.50 -28.06 -12.76
CA ALA A 19 -6.18 -27.03 -11.82
C ALA A 19 -5.10 -27.31 -10.76
N ALA A 20 -3.89 -27.65 -11.19
CA ALA A 20 -2.73 -27.12 -10.51
C ALA A 20 -2.61 -25.63 -10.89
N ALA A 21 -3.43 -24.76 -10.28
CA ALA A 21 -3.17 -23.34 -10.23
C ALA A 21 -1.83 -23.19 -9.49
N GLY A 22 -0.75 -22.99 -10.25
CA GLY A 22 0.56 -22.72 -9.71
C GLY A 22 0.47 -21.47 -8.88
N ALA A 23 0.45 -21.60 -7.56
CA ALA A 23 0.84 -20.52 -6.66
C ALA A 23 2.27 -20.17 -7.09
N LEU A 24 2.41 -19.07 -7.85
CA LEU A 24 3.72 -18.44 -8.07
C LEU A 24 4.24 -18.07 -6.69
N ALA A 25 5.09 -18.92 -6.14
CA ALA A 25 5.80 -18.62 -4.91
C ALA A 25 6.54 -17.30 -5.15
N ALA A 26 6.12 -16.25 -4.44
CA ALA A 26 6.83 -14.99 -4.49
C ALA A 26 8.29 -15.27 -4.13
N GLY A 27 9.20 -14.95 -5.03
CA GLY A 27 10.62 -15.15 -4.81
C GLY A 27 11.10 -14.42 -3.53
N PRO A 28 12.33 -14.67 -3.07
CA PRO A 28 12.85 -14.03 -1.86
C PRO A 28 12.74 -12.52 -1.94
N VAL A 29 12.41 -11.88 -0.81
CA VAL A 29 12.28 -10.41 -0.73
C VAL A 29 13.67 -9.80 -0.93
N ALA A 30 13.75 -8.79 -1.78
CA ALA A 30 15.01 -8.14 -2.13
C ALA A 30 15.66 -7.44 -0.91
N SER A 31 16.99 -7.43 -0.86
CA SER A 31 17.73 -6.67 0.16
C SER A 31 17.35 -5.18 0.11
N GLY A 32 17.14 -4.56 1.27
CA GLY A 32 16.73 -3.15 1.38
C GLY A 32 15.26 -2.88 1.05
N SER A 33 14.45 -3.91 0.93
CA SER A 33 13.00 -3.79 0.76
C SER A 33 12.31 -3.61 2.10
N LEU A 34 11.31 -2.71 2.14
CA LEU A 34 10.41 -2.55 3.27
C LEU A 34 9.52 -3.80 3.49
N TYR A 35 9.38 -4.63 2.46
CA TYR A 35 8.58 -5.85 2.48
C TYR A 35 9.23 -7.00 3.28
N GLN A 36 10.43 -6.78 3.85
CA GLN A 36 11.03 -7.69 4.83
C GLN A 36 10.42 -7.55 6.24
N SER A 37 9.66 -6.48 6.48
CA SER A 37 8.99 -6.24 7.76
C SER A 37 7.76 -7.11 7.91
N ASP A 38 7.62 -7.77 9.05
CA ASP A 38 6.44 -8.57 9.42
C ASP A 38 5.37 -7.74 10.15
N VAL A 39 5.45 -6.41 10.11
CA VAL A 39 4.45 -5.55 10.75
C VAL A 39 3.08 -5.80 10.16
N ALA A 40 2.14 -6.20 11.01
CA ALA A 40 0.72 -6.29 10.65
C ALA A 40 0.09 -4.89 10.68
N LEU A 41 -0.57 -4.54 9.59
CA LEU A 41 -1.33 -3.32 9.40
C LEU A 41 -2.83 -3.65 9.32
N THR A 42 -3.67 -2.76 9.83
CA THR A 42 -5.13 -2.86 9.68
C THR A 42 -5.61 -1.65 8.89
N ASP A 43 -6.27 -1.86 7.76
CA ASP A 43 -6.76 -0.78 6.90
C ASP A 43 -8.10 -0.18 7.39
N GLN A 44 -8.58 0.84 6.67
CA GLN A 44 -9.83 1.54 6.91
C GLN A 44 -11.09 0.67 6.79
N ASN A 45 -10.98 -0.55 6.31
CA ASN A 45 -12.07 -1.52 6.19
C ASN A 45 -11.95 -2.65 7.23
N GLY A 46 -10.94 -2.57 8.12
CA GLY A 46 -10.66 -3.59 9.13
C GLY A 46 -9.90 -4.82 8.59
N ARG A 47 -9.44 -4.79 7.36
CA ARG A 47 -8.63 -5.87 6.77
C ARG A 47 -7.21 -5.80 7.33
N VAL A 48 -6.70 -6.92 7.80
CA VAL A 48 -5.30 -7.07 8.22
C VAL A 48 -4.44 -7.46 7.01
N PHE A 49 -3.29 -6.82 6.87
CA PHE A 49 -2.33 -7.09 5.81
C PHE A 49 -0.90 -6.75 6.27
N HIS A 50 0.11 -7.20 5.52
CA HIS A 50 1.52 -6.88 5.72
C HIS A 50 2.03 -6.01 4.56
N LEU A 51 3.16 -5.34 4.76
CA LEU A 51 3.78 -4.56 3.68
C LEU A 51 4.07 -5.42 2.45
N ALA A 52 4.44 -6.69 2.65
CA ALA A 52 4.70 -7.65 1.58
C ALA A 52 3.48 -7.93 0.68
N ASP A 53 2.25 -7.72 1.16
CA ASP A 53 1.01 -7.90 0.38
C ASP A 53 0.83 -6.80 -0.69
N LEU A 54 1.64 -5.75 -0.64
CA LEU A 54 1.68 -4.67 -1.65
C LEU A 54 2.65 -4.97 -2.79
N ARG A 55 3.35 -6.09 -2.75
CA ARG A 55 4.33 -6.49 -3.77
C ARG A 55 3.70 -6.59 -5.15
N GLY A 56 4.46 -6.21 -6.18
CA GLY A 56 4.06 -6.32 -7.58
C GLY A 56 3.62 -5.00 -8.20
N GLU A 57 3.32 -3.98 -7.40
CA GLU A 57 2.94 -2.65 -7.89
C GLU A 57 3.75 -1.55 -7.17
N PRO A 58 4.05 -0.42 -7.81
CA PRO A 58 4.58 0.75 -7.12
C PRO A 58 3.62 1.27 -6.05
N VAL A 59 4.17 1.79 -4.96
CA VAL A 59 3.38 2.31 -3.84
C VAL A 59 3.84 3.73 -3.49
N LEU A 60 2.92 4.70 -3.50
CA LEU A 60 3.14 5.97 -2.83
C LEU A 60 2.80 5.78 -1.35
N VAL A 61 3.75 6.09 -0.46
CA VAL A 61 3.56 5.91 0.99
C VAL A 61 3.90 7.17 1.75
N SER A 62 3.09 7.47 2.78
CA SER A 62 3.35 8.53 3.75
C SER A 62 2.75 8.21 5.11
N MET A 63 3.07 9.04 6.11
CA MET A 63 2.48 8.94 7.44
C MET A 63 1.64 10.18 7.76
N PHE A 64 0.62 9.98 8.59
CA PHE A 64 -0.36 11.01 8.97
C PHE A 64 -0.92 10.74 10.38
N TYR A 65 -1.85 11.55 10.86
CA TYR A 65 -2.79 11.23 11.94
C TYR A 65 -4.12 11.95 11.71
N SER A 66 -5.23 11.34 12.10
CA SER A 66 -6.57 11.78 11.67
C SER A 66 -7.01 13.12 12.27
N SER A 67 -6.47 13.51 13.44
CA SER A 67 -6.76 14.80 14.08
C SER A 67 -5.94 15.98 13.53
N CYS A 68 -5.01 15.75 12.62
CA CYS A 68 -4.20 16.81 12.01
C CYS A 68 -5.04 17.71 11.08
N GLN A 69 -5.06 19.02 11.35
CA GLN A 69 -5.91 19.96 10.63
C GLN A 69 -5.21 20.69 9.48
N MET A 70 -3.87 20.65 9.39
CA MET A 70 -3.13 21.47 8.43
C MET A 70 -2.29 20.65 7.46
N VAL A 71 -1.31 19.90 7.96
CA VAL A 71 -0.30 19.26 7.10
C VAL A 71 -0.80 17.95 6.49
N CYS A 72 -1.53 17.13 7.26
CA CYS A 72 -2.00 15.85 6.76
C CYS A 72 -2.98 15.97 5.58
N PRO A 73 -3.97 16.89 5.57
CA PRO A 73 -4.76 17.15 4.37
C PRO A 73 -3.91 17.49 3.14
N MET A 74 -2.85 18.28 3.31
CA MET A 74 -1.93 18.62 2.21
C MET A 74 -1.17 17.39 1.68
N ILE A 75 -0.82 16.42 2.53
CA ILE A 75 -0.18 15.17 2.08
C ILE A 75 -1.13 14.40 1.15
N PHE A 76 -2.39 14.19 1.58
CA PHE A 76 -3.40 13.50 0.77
C PHE A 76 -3.61 14.20 -0.58
N GLU A 77 -3.78 15.54 -0.58
CA GLU A 77 -3.97 16.31 -1.80
C GLU A 77 -2.74 16.27 -2.72
N THR A 78 -1.52 16.33 -2.15
CA THR A 78 -0.29 16.23 -2.93
C THR A 78 -0.16 14.86 -3.61
N ILE A 79 -0.50 13.78 -2.92
CA ILE A 79 -0.50 12.43 -3.52
C ILE A 79 -1.54 12.35 -4.64
N ARG A 80 -2.77 12.84 -4.42
CA ARG A 80 -3.82 12.86 -5.46
C ARG A 80 -3.40 13.66 -6.69
N ALA A 81 -2.84 14.86 -6.48
CA ALA A 81 -2.34 15.71 -7.56
C ALA A 81 -1.18 15.04 -8.32
N THR A 82 -0.30 14.32 -7.60
CA THR A 82 0.80 13.55 -8.20
C THR A 82 0.28 12.42 -9.08
N LEU A 83 -0.68 11.63 -8.61
CA LEU A 83 -1.34 10.58 -9.40
C LEU A 83 -2.05 11.16 -10.63
N ALA A 84 -2.81 12.23 -10.47
CA ALA A 84 -3.49 12.91 -11.56
C ALA A 84 -2.50 13.42 -12.62
N LYS A 85 -1.38 14.02 -12.20
CA LYS A 85 -0.30 14.45 -13.09
C LYS A 85 0.39 13.29 -13.80
N GLY A 86 0.46 12.13 -13.17
CA GLY A 86 0.94 10.88 -13.77
C GLY A 86 0.05 10.37 -14.90
N GLY A 87 -1.23 10.73 -14.88
CA GLY A 87 -2.26 10.30 -15.83
C GLY A 87 -2.86 8.94 -15.49
N LYS A 88 -3.78 8.47 -16.35
CA LYS A 88 -4.51 7.21 -16.12
C LYS A 88 -3.61 5.99 -15.82
N PRO A 89 -2.48 5.78 -16.52
CA PRO A 89 -1.58 4.67 -16.20
C PRO A 89 -1.04 4.70 -14.77
N ALA A 90 -0.72 5.89 -14.25
CA ALA A 90 -0.25 6.04 -12.88
C ALA A 90 -1.38 5.86 -11.87
N HIS A 91 -2.55 6.40 -12.16
CA HIS A 91 -3.74 6.21 -11.32
C HIS A 91 -4.07 4.71 -11.17
N ASP A 92 -4.08 3.96 -12.27
CA ASP A 92 -4.47 2.55 -12.27
C ASP A 92 -3.35 1.61 -11.80
N GLY A 93 -2.08 2.01 -11.93
CA GLY A 93 -0.90 1.17 -11.68
C GLY A 93 -0.11 1.50 -10.42
N VAL A 94 -0.59 2.43 -9.58
CA VAL A 94 0.09 2.81 -8.33
C VAL A 94 -0.86 2.68 -7.16
N ARG A 95 -0.43 2.02 -6.08
CA ARG A 95 -1.16 1.98 -4.80
C ARG A 95 -0.75 3.15 -3.92
N VAL A 96 -1.60 3.46 -2.95
CA VAL A 96 -1.30 4.45 -1.92
C VAL A 96 -1.44 3.82 -0.55
N LEU A 97 -0.42 3.96 0.28
CA LEU A 97 -0.41 3.56 1.68
C LEU A 97 -0.24 4.77 2.58
N MET A 98 -1.22 5.05 3.41
CA MET A 98 -1.17 6.07 4.45
C MET A 98 -1.16 5.38 5.81
N VAL A 99 -0.09 5.53 6.60
CA VAL A 99 0.02 4.89 7.92
C VAL A 99 -0.07 5.94 9.02
N THR A 100 -0.98 5.74 9.98
CA THR A 100 -1.09 6.71 11.08
C THR A 100 0.09 6.62 12.06
N VAL A 101 0.54 7.77 12.57
CA VAL A 101 1.48 7.87 13.69
C VAL A 101 0.78 7.79 15.05
N ASP A 102 -0.55 7.82 15.07
CA ASP A 102 -1.38 7.81 16.29
C ASP A 102 -2.33 6.61 16.36
N PRO A 103 -1.78 5.39 16.46
CA PRO A 103 -2.62 4.18 16.43
C PRO A 103 -3.56 4.06 17.64
N GLU A 104 -3.33 4.80 18.72
CA GLU A 104 -4.17 4.77 19.90
C GLU A 104 -5.51 5.48 19.67
N ARG A 105 -5.49 6.64 18.99
CA ARG A 105 -6.70 7.44 18.69
C ARG A 105 -7.32 7.08 17.35
N ASP A 106 -6.53 6.66 16.38
CA ASP A 106 -6.98 6.35 15.02
C ASP A 106 -7.55 4.93 14.92
N SER A 107 -8.77 4.74 15.39
CA SER A 107 -9.52 3.50 15.21
C SER A 107 -9.83 3.23 13.72
N VAL A 108 -10.25 2.01 13.37
CA VAL A 108 -10.72 1.67 12.01
C VAL A 108 -11.81 2.62 11.55
N ALA A 109 -12.73 3.00 12.43
CA ALA A 109 -13.77 3.96 12.11
C ALA A 109 -13.21 5.38 11.82
N ALA A 110 -12.20 5.82 12.56
CA ALA A 110 -11.50 7.09 12.31
C ALA A 110 -10.75 7.05 10.97
N LEU A 111 -10.04 5.95 10.67
CA LEU A 111 -9.38 5.74 9.39
C LEU A 111 -10.37 5.75 8.23
N LYS A 112 -11.54 5.10 8.38
CA LYS A 112 -12.59 5.11 7.37
C LYS A 112 -13.14 6.52 7.12
N LYS A 113 -13.37 7.29 8.19
CA LYS A 113 -13.80 8.69 8.08
C LYS A 113 -12.76 9.52 7.34
N THR A 114 -11.47 9.36 7.68
CA THR A 114 -10.36 10.06 7.03
C THR A 114 -10.27 9.68 5.54
N ALA A 115 -10.30 8.38 5.21
CA ALA A 115 -10.28 7.89 3.84
C ALA A 115 -11.41 8.54 3.00
N ASN A 116 -12.64 8.52 3.52
CA ASN A 116 -13.79 9.13 2.84
C ASN A 116 -13.63 10.65 2.68
N ALA A 117 -13.19 11.35 3.73
CA ALA A 117 -13.00 12.80 3.70
C ALA A 117 -11.97 13.25 2.64
N HIS A 118 -10.96 12.41 2.38
CA HIS A 118 -9.93 12.67 1.38
C HIS A 118 -10.17 11.98 0.04
N GLY A 119 -11.34 11.35 -0.17
CA GLY A 119 -11.69 10.71 -1.46
C GLY A 119 -10.76 9.55 -1.82
N ALA A 120 -10.33 8.79 -0.82
CA ALA A 120 -9.56 7.57 -1.03
C ALA A 120 -10.43 6.52 -1.73
N ASP A 121 -9.96 6.01 -2.86
CA ASP A 121 -10.59 4.94 -3.62
C ASP A 121 -10.06 3.55 -3.19
N ASP A 122 -10.35 2.52 -3.95
CA ASP A 122 -9.96 1.13 -3.69
C ASP A 122 -8.45 0.87 -3.78
N ARG A 123 -7.68 1.79 -4.36
CA ARG A 123 -6.22 1.73 -4.43
C ARG A 123 -5.53 2.30 -3.17
N TRP A 124 -6.30 2.88 -2.26
CA TRP A 124 -5.77 3.48 -1.04
C TRP A 124 -5.96 2.55 0.16
N GLN A 125 -4.89 2.28 0.88
CA GLN A 125 -4.89 1.74 2.22
C GLN A 125 -4.57 2.87 3.21
N VAL A 126 -5.56 3.25 4.01
CA VAL A 126 -5.40 4.17 5.15
C VAL A 126 -5.37 3.31 6.41
N ALA A 127 -4.20 3.10 6.99
CA ALA A 127 -3.95 1.99 7.88
C ALA A 127 -3.32 2.41 9.20
N ARG A 128 -3.41 1.51 10.18
CA ARG A 128 -2.75 1.57 11.47
C ARG A 128 -1.98 0.28 11.74
N ALA A 129 -0.92 0.38 12.52
CA ALA A 129 -0.29 -0.76 13.19
C ALA A 129 -0.56 -0.68 14.71
N ASN A 130 0.00 -1.57 15.51
CA ASN A 130 0.16 -1.32 16.94
C ASN A 130 1.29 -0.30 17.19
N ALA A 131 1.48 0.16 18.43
CA ALA A 131 2.48 1.18 18.74
C ALA A 131 3.92 0.78 18.38
N SER A 132 4.26 -0.49 18.50
CA SER A 132 5.58 -1.03 18.10
C SER A 132 5.73 -1.01 16.57
N GLY A 133 4.75 -1.54 15.84
CA GLY A 133 4.73 -1.55 14.38
C GLY A 133 4.71 -0.16 13.77
N THR A 134 4.01 0.82 14.41
CA THR A 134 4.05 2.22 13.97
C THR A 134 5.48 2.79 14.03
N ARG A 135 6.23 2.51 15.10
CA ARG A 135 7.63 2.94 15.21
C ARG A 135 8.51 2.26 14.17
N GLU A 136 8.29 0.98 13.92
CA GLU A 136 9.03 0.23 12.91
C GLU A 136 8.76 0.79 11.50
N VAL A 137 7.50 0.99 11.12
CA VAL A 137 7.14 1.60 9.83
C VAL A 137 7.75 3.00 9.69
N ALA A 138 7.69 3.83 10.74
CA ALA A 138 8.30 5.15 10.71
C ALA A 138 9.82 5.08 10.48
N ALA A 139 10.51 4.15 11.15
CA ALA A 139 11.94 3.93 10.96
C ALA A 139 12.27 3.48 9.54
N LEU A 140 11.52 2.51 8.99
CA LEU A 140 11.67 2.03 7.61
C LEU A 140 11.49 3.14 6.57
N LEU A 141 10.54 4.05 6.79
CA LEU A 141 10.28 5.19 5.91
C LEU A 141 11.23 6.37 6.16
N GLY A 142 12.03 6.33 7.23
CA GLY A 142 12.87 7.45 7.66
C GLY A 142 12.05 8.64 8.16
N VAL A 143 10.84 8.39 8.67
CA VAL A 143 9.95 9.40 9.24
C VAL A 143 10.24 9.54 10.73
N GLN A 144 10.55 10.75 11.16
CA GLN A 144 10.66 11.09 12.57
C GLN A 144 9.33 11.63 13.06
N TYR A 145 8.85 11.18 14.21
CA TYR A 145 7.66 11.71 14.84
C TYR A 145 7.78 11.77 16.36
N ARG A 146 7.11 12.73 16.96
CA ARG A 146 7.07 12.94 18.41
C ARG A 146 5.72 13.50 18.82
N ARG A 147 5.11 12.89 19.84
CA ARG A 147 3.92 13.44 20.49
C ARG A 147 4.25 14.71 21.27
N LEU A 148 3.46 15.74 21.12
CA LEU A 148 3.58 17.01 21.79
C LEU A 148 2.76 17.02 23.09
N ALA A 149 2.96 18.03 23.96
CA ALA A 149 2.26 18.15 25.23
C ALA A 149 0.74 18.38 25.08
N ASP A 150 0.31 18.99 23.98
CA ASP A 150 -1.08 19.20 23.61
C ASP A 150 -1.76 17.95 23.00
N GLY A 151 -1.00 16.88 22.83
CA GLY A 151 -1.45 15.61 22.26
C GLY A 151 -1.36 15.50 20.74
N ASP A 152 -0.94 16.56 20.07
CA ASP A 152 -0.62 16.55 18.64
C ASP A 152 0.73 15.89 18.36
N PHE A 153 1.07 15.73 17.07
CA PHE A 153 2.35 15.17 16.66
C PHE A 153 3.13 16.15 15.78
N ASN A 154 4.42 16.29 16.11
CA ASN A 154 5.39 16.80 15.16
C ASN A 154 5.98 15.59 14.41
N HIS A 155 5.84 15.54 13.08
CA HIS A 155 6.41 14.47 12.25
C HIS A 155 6.92 15.00 10.91
N SER A 156 7.87 14.28 10.33
CA SER A 156 8.36 14.57 8.98
C SER A 156 7.24 14.31 7.97
N SER A 157 6.99 15.27 7.10
CA SER A 157 5.97 15.18 6.06
C SER A 157 6.63 14.77 4.74
N THR A 158 6.95 13.49 4.60
CA THR A 158 7.61 12.94 3.41
C THR A 158 6.67 12.01 2.67
N ILE A 159 6.62 12.13 1.35
CA ILE A 159 5.98 11.18 0.46
C ILE A 159 7.08 10.36 -0.21
N LEU A 160 7.01 9.04 -0.11
CA LEU A 160 7.94 8.12 -0.72
C LEU A 160 7.25 7.36 -1.86
N LEU A 161 8.02 7.01 -2.87
CA LEU A 161 7.62 6.09 -3.92
C LEU A 161 8.44 4.81 -3.76
N LEU A 162 7.77 3.71 -3.54
CA LEU A 162 8.36 2.37 -3.55
C LEU A 162 8.22 1.75 -4.94
N ASP A 163 9.20 0.95 -5.33
CA ASP A 163 9.09 0.07 -6.50
C ASP A 163 8.23 -1.18 -6.18
N ALA A 164 8.00 -2.02 -7.17
CA ALA A 164 7.22 -3.26 -7.03
C ALA A 164 7.79 -4.24 -6.00
N GLU A 165 9.07 -4.11 -5.68
CA GLU A 165 9.79 -4.94 -4.71
C GLU A 165 9.88 -4.27 -3.33
N GLY A 166 9.27 -3.10 -3.13
CA GLY A 166 9.23 -2.38 -1.86
C GLY A 166 10.49 -1.60 -1.52
N ARG A 167 11.36 -1.33 -2.50
CA ARG A 167 12.54 -0.47 -2.30
C ARG A 167 12.17 0.99 -2.53
N ILE A 168 12.74 1.89 -1.76
CA ILE A 168 12.54 3.33 -1.95
C ILE A 168 13.21 3.75 -3.27
N ASN A 169 12.40 4.15 -4.25
CA ASN A 169 12.83 4.61 -5.56
C ASN A 169 12.98 6.15 -5.60
N ALA A 170 12.04 6.87 -4.99
CA ALA A 170 12.06 8.33 -4.91
C ALA A 170 11.40 8.82 -3.62
N ARG A 171 11.67 10.07 -3.26
CA ARG A 171 11.01 10.77 -2.15
C ARG A 171 10.87 12.24 -2.44
N THR A 172 9.85 12.87 -1.84
CA THR A 172 9.69 14.33 -1.83
C THR A 172 9.19 14.82 -0.48
N ASN A 173 9.62 16.01 -0.10
CA ASN A 173 9.10 16.77 1.04
C ASN A 173 8.25 17.97 0.58
N THR A 174 8.04 18.10 -0.73
CA THR A 174 7.20 19.15 -1.31
C THR A 174 5.74 18.81 -1.04
N LEU A 175 5.04 19.71 -0.35
CA LEU A 175 3.61 19.63 -0.09
C LEU A 175 2.89 20.80 -0.72
N GLY A 176 1.62 20.62 -1.08
CA GLY A 176 0.80 21.65 -1.73
C GLY A 176 1.16 21.91 -3.20
N ALA A 177 2.18 21.22 -3.73
CA ALA A 177 2.58 21.26 -5.13
C ALA A 177 3.05 19.89 -5.60
N VAL A 178 2.97 19.63 -6.88
CA VAL A 178 3.45 18.38 -7.50
C VAL A 178 4.96 18.49 -7.75
N ASP A 179 5.72 17.51 -7.25
CA ASP A 179 7.13 17.37 -7.58
C ASP A 179 7.29 16.65 -8.93
N PRO A 180 7.83 17.33 -9.97
CA PRO A 180 8.00 16.70 -11.29
C PRO A 180 8.90 15.47 -11.25
N LYS A 181 9.91 15.44 -10.38
CA LYS A 181 10.82 14.29 -10.25
C LYS A 181 10.12 13.07 -9.71
N LEU A 182 9.21 13.24 -8.74
CA LEU A 182 8.40 12.14 -8.22
C LEU A 182 7.44 11.60 -9.30
N VAL A 183 6.82 12.48 -10.09
CA VAL A 183 5.95 12.08 -11.22
C VAL A 183 6.72 11.30 -12.28
N ASP A 184 7.92 11.76 -12.64
CA ASP A 184 8.74 11.09 -13.65
C ASP A 184 9.23 9.72 -13.16
N ALA A 185 9.64 9.60 -11.89
CA ALA A 185 9.99 8.33 -11.28
C ALA A 185 8.79 7.35 -11.28
N MET A 186 7.61 7.82 -10.89
CA MET A 186 6.39 7.04 -10.87
C MET A 186 6.01 6.54 -12.27
N ARG A 187 6.05 7.39 -13.30
CA ARG A 187 5.78 7.01 -14.69
C ARG A 187 6.74 5.93 -15.19
N LYS A 188 8.03 6.05 -14.86
CA LYS A 188 9.05 5.04 -15.22
C LYS A 188 8.74 3.68 -14.61
N LEU A 189 8.39 3.63 -13.31
CA LEU A 189 8.04 2.38 -12.64
C LEU A 189 6.80 1.73 -13.26
N VAL A 190 5.75 2.50 -13.53
CA VAL A 190 4.51 1.98 -14.16
C VAL A 190 4.77 1.50 -15.58
N ALA A 191 5.62 2.18 -16.35
CA ALA A 191 5.99 1.76 -17.70
C ALA A 191 6.79 0.46 -17.71
N ALA A 192 7.63 0.22 -16.69
CA ALA A 192 8.44 -0.99 -16.57
C ALA A 192 7.65 -2.25 -16.20
N GLN A 193 6.38 -2.12 -15.82
CA GLN A 193 5.48 -3.23 -15.46
C GLN A 193 4.62 -3.75 -16.64
N ARG A 194 4.74 -3.12 -17.80
CA ARG A 194 3.98 -3.45 -19.02
C ARG A 194 4.83 -4.25 -20.00
#